data_8523eea0d0c5d5643d4cc62ec695c3d3
#
_entry.id   8523eea0d0c5d5643d4cc62ec695c3d3
#
_cell.length_a   1.000
_cell.length_b   1.000
_cell.length_c   1.000
_cell.angle_alpha   90.00
_cell.angle_beta   90.00
_cell.angle_gamma   90.00
#
_symmetry.space_group_name_H-M   'P 1'
#
loop_
_entity.id
_entity.type
_entity.pdbx_description
1 polymer ?
#
loop_
_entity_poly.entity_id
_entity_poly.type
_entity_poly.pdbx_seq_one_letter_code
_entity_poly.pdbx_strand_id
1 'polypeptide(L)'
;MKITNILISQPAPQASNPYSDLISKHNVNIDFFPFFKVEPLNAKEFRAQKINILDFTAIVFTAKTTIDAFFKLCEELRIIVPETMKYFCNSEATAVYLQKHIVFRKRKIFFGNGTTASIIDTIGSKHKDEKFLIAATADNVKGDLHKLFSKTKFKFESAAFVKTIYSDLKEMDLSKYQVAVFYSPSDVKSLLENFPDFKQNELQIATFGPAAAKAVAGAGLNVDITAPTPEAPSIAKALMLHLQKENK
;
A
#
# COMPACT_ATOMS: atom_id res chain seq x y z
N MET A 1 -18.31 -20.88 -15.94
CA MET A 1 -18.47 -19.73 -16.91
C MET A 1 -17.13 -19.47 -17.59
N LYS A 2 -17.09 -19.27 -18.92
CA LYS A 2 -15.83 -19.01 -19.61
C LYS A 2 -15.31 -17.61 -19.26
N ILE A 3 -14.09 -17.53 -18.73
CA ILE A 3 -13.46 -16.25 -18.38
C ILE A 3 -12.81 -15.67 -19.64
N THR A 4 -13.26 -14.48 -20.04
CA THR A 4 -12.77 -13.75 -21.22
C THR A 4 -12.28 -12.34 -20.89
N ASN A 5 -12.77 -11.71 -19.81
CA ASN A 5 -12.40 -10.36 -19.42
C ASN A 5 -12.03 -10.32 -17.92
N ILE A 6 -10.87 -9.77 -17.63
CA ILE A 6 -10.34 -9.64 -16.29
C ILE A 6 -10.07 -8.16 -16.01
N LEU A 7 -10.55 -7.65 -14.88
CA LEU A 7 -10.26 -6.30 -14.40
C LEU A 7 -9.16 -6.35 -13.33
N ILE A 8 -8.14 -5.54 -13.49
CA ILE A 8 -7.06 -5.38 -12.51
C ILE A 8 -7.10 -3.98 -11.92
N SER A 9 -7.25 -3.88 -10.59
CA SER A 9 -7.39 -2.62 -9.86
C SER A 9 -6.10 -1.81 -9.73
N GLN A 10 -5.17 -1.98 -10.67
CA GLN A 10 -3.88 -1.29 -10.70
C GLN A 10 -3.63 -0.62 -12.06
N PRO A 11 -2.68 0.34 -12.13
CA PRO A 11 -2.21 0.87 -13.40
C PRO A 11 -1.63 -0.22 -14.31
N ALA A 12 -1.73 -0.04 -15.61
CA ALA A 12 -1.06 -0.92 -16.57
C ALA A 12 0.45 -0.97 -16.33
N PRO A 13 1.09 -2.14 -16.47
CA PRO A 13 2.53 -2.28 -16.31
C PRO A 13 3.30 -1.44 -17.33
N GLN A 14 4.33 -0.71 -16.88
CA GLN A 14 5.12 0.18 -17.74
C GLN A 14 6.23 -0.53 -18.52
N ALA A 15 6.71 -1.67 -18.04
CA ALA A 15 7.82 -2.41 -18.64
C ALA A 15 7.35 -3.76 -19.19
N SER A 16 7.63 -4.86 -18.49
CA SER A 16 7.14 -6.18 -18.89
C SER A 16 5.71 -6.41 -18.34
N ASN A 17 4.81 -6.86 -19.18
CA ASN A 17 3.48 -7.23 -18.74
C ASN A 17 3.50 -8.66 -18.15
N PRO A 18 3.31 -8.85 -16.83
CA PRO A 18 3.33 -10.15 -16.19
C PRO A 18 2.14 -11.04 -16.60
N TYR A 19 1.17 -10.50 -17.34
CA TYR A 19 -0.02 -11.18 -17.82
C TYR A 19 0.04 -11.55 -19.31
N SER A 20 1.16 -11.31 -19.99
CA SER A 20 1.31 -11.57 -21.42
C SER A 20 0.97 -13.02 -21.80
N ASP A 21 1.39 -13.99 -20.96
CA ASP A 21 1.06 -15.40 -21.15
C ASP A 21 -0.45 -15.71 -21.01
N LEU A 22 -1.13 -15.04 -20.11
CA LEU A 22 -2.59 -15.17 -19.96
C LEU A 22 -3.31 -14.68 -21.22
N ILE A 23 -2.92 -13.50 -21.71
CA ILE A 23 -3.50 -12.88 -22.90
C ILE A 23 -3.28 -13.78 -24.12
N SER A 24 -2.06 -14.25 -24.34
CA SER A 24 -1.70 -15.01 -25.54
C SER A 24 -2.18 -16.46 -25.54
N LYS A 25 -2.11 -17.15 -24.37
CA LYS A 25 -2.39 -18.59 -24.27
C LYS A 25 -3.86 -18.90 -23.96
N HIS A 26 -4.57 -17.99 -23.28
CA HIS A 26 -5.98 -18.20 -22.86
C HIS A 26 -6.96 -17.30 -23.56
N ASN A 27 -6.49 -16.39 -24.45
CA ASN A 27 -7.32 -15.44 -25.20
C ASN A 27 -8.25 -14.63 -24.28
N VAL A 28 -7.68 -14.09 -23.18
CA VAL A 28 -8.39 -13.23 -22.25
C VAL A 28 -8.01 -11.77 -22.47
N ASN A 29 -8.96 -10.87 -22.32
CA ASN A 29 -8.72 -9.43 -22.26
C ASN A 29 -8.44 -9.04 -20.81
N ILE A 30 -7.46 -8.16 -20.61
CA ILE A 30 -7.14 -7.64 -19.29
C ILE A 30 -7.20 -6.12 -19.33
N ASP A 31 -8.13 -5.56 -18.57
CA ASP A 31 -8.25 -4.12 -18.37
C ASP A 31 -7.59 -3.73 -17.05
N PHE A 32 -6.78 -2.68 -17.11
CA PHE A 32 -6.10 -2.11 -15.94
C PHE A 32 -6.76 -0.78 -15.60
N PHE A 33 -7.30 -0.67 -14.41
CA PHE A 33 -7.88 0.57 -13.93
C PHE A 33 -7.57 0.75 -12.44
N PRO A 34 -6.75 1.75 -12.06
CA PRO A 34 -6.41 1.98 -10.66
C PRO A 34 -7.65 2.45 -9.90
N PHE A 35 -8.05 1.72 -8.88
CA PHE A 35 -9.22 2.03 -8.06
C PHE A 35 -8.98 3.17 -7.08
N PHE A 36 -7.71 3.49 -6.82
CA PHE A 36 -7.31 4.64 -6.03
C PHE A 36 -5.90 5.11 -6.42
N LYS A 37 -5.56 6.31 -6.00
CA LYS A 37 -4.21 6.84 -6.03
C LYS A 37 -3.82 7.39 -4.66
N VAL A 38 -2.54 7.44 -4.39
CA VAL A 38 -1.99 8.02 -3.16
C VAL A 38 -1.36 9.37 -3.53
N GLU A 39 -1.83 10.44 -2.90
CA GLU A 39 -1.35 11.79 -3.13
C GLU A 39 -0.71 12.37 -1.87
N PRO A 40 0.38 13.17 -1.99
CA PRO A 40 0.94 13.87 -0.85
C PRO A 40 -0.04 14.91 -0.32
N LEU A 41 -0.05 15.13 0.99
CA LEU A 41 -0.71 16.27 1.59
C LEU A 41 0.03 17.55 1.22
N ASN A 42 -0.72 18.65 1.04
CA ASN A 42 -0.14 19.96 0.91
C ASN A 42 0.16 20.59 2.29
N ALA A 43 0.90 21.72 2.31
CA ALA A 43 1.29 22.40 3.53
C ALA A 43 0.10 22.80 4.43
N LYS A 44 -1.05 23.20 3.85
CA LYS A 44 -2.25 23.60 4.62
C LYS A 44 -2.85 22.38 5.33
N GLU A 45 -2.99 21.25 4.62
CA GLU A 45 -3.51 20.00 5.18
C GLU A 45 -2.59 19.46 6.28
N PHE A 46 -1.28 19.53 6.08
CA PHE A 46 -0.34 19.06 7.10
C PHE A 46 -0.35 19.95 8.36
N ARG A 47 -0.38 21.30 8.21
CA ARG A 47 -0.44 22.22 9.35
C ARG A 47 -1.70 22.04 10.20
N ALA A 48 -2.80 21.57 9.62
CA ALA A 48 -4.03 21.29 10.36
C ALA A 48 -3.84 20.18 11.42
N GLN A 49 -2.83 19.32 11.28
CA GLN A 49 -2.48 18.29 12.25
C GLN A 49 -1.72 18.85 13.48
N LYS A 50 -1.27 20.11 13.44
CA LYS A 50 -0.53 20.78 14.52
C LYS A 50 0.74 20.05 14.95
N ILE A 51 1.40 19.37 14.04
CA ILE A 51 2.66 18.66 14.26
C ILE A 51 3.80 19.51 13.71
N ASN A 52 4.86 19.68 14.52
CA ASN A 52 6.11 20.29 14.08
C ASN A 52 7.15 19.20 13.87
N ILE A 53 7.60 19.04 12.63
CA ILE A 53 8.58 18.00 12.24
C ILE A 53 9.90 18.14 13.03
N LEU A 54 10.29 19.38 13.34
CA LEU A 54 11.56 19.66 14.05
C LEU A 54 11.55 19.26 15.53
N ASP A 55 10.39 18.92 16.09
CA ASP A 55 10.29 18.42 17.47
C ASP A 55 10.71 16.94 17.60
N PHE A 56 11.00 16.26 16.48
CA PHE A 56 11.36 14.85 16.44
C PHE A 56 12.80 14.65 16.05
N THR A 57 13.38 13.59 16.58
CA THR A 57 14.79 13.20 16.31
C THR A 57 14.90 12.00 15.40
N ALA A 58 13.77 11.32 15.16
CA ALA A 58 13.68 10.16 14.29
C ALA A 58 12.35 10.14 13.53
N ILE A 59 12.37 9.63 12.31
CA ILE A 59 11.17 9.40 11.50
C ILE A 59 11.08 7.95 11.06
N VAL A 60 9.84 7.42 11.03
CA VAL A 60 9.55 6.03 10.65
C VAL A 60 8.80 6.01 9.32
N PHE A 61 9.34 5.29 8.34
CA PHE A 61 8.75 5.10 7.03
C PHE A 61 8.43 3.64 6.73
N THR A 62 7.24 3.39 6.22
CA THR A 62 6.80 2.07 5.76
C THR A 62 6.58 1.99 4.25
N ALA A 63 6.59 3.12 3.55
CA ALA A 63 6.34 3.19 2.11
C ALA A 63 7.19 4.29 1.45
N LYS A 64 7.54 4.09 0.18
CA LYS A 64 8.27 5.07 -0.64
C LYS A 64 7.48 6.36 -0.85
N THR A 65 6.16 6.23 -0.99
CA THR A 65 5.24 7.38 -1.17
C THR A 65 5.27 8.34 0.01
N THR A 66 5.38 7.83 1.26
CA THR A 66 5.51 8.69 2.44
C THR A 66 6.88 9.35 2.54
N ILE A 67 7.94 8.72 2.01
CA ILE A 67 9.27 9.34 1.91
C ILE A 67 9.21 10.54 0.94
N ASP A 68 8.73 10.32 -0.29
CA ASP A 68 8.62 11.40 -1.27
C ASP A 68 7.74 12.56 -0.75
N ALA A 69 6.60 12.23 -0.11
CA ALA A 69 5.70 13.22 0.48
C ALA A 69 6.36 14.01 1.63
N PHE A 70 7.13 13.36 2.48
CA PHE A 70 7.84 14.00 3.59
C PHE A 70 8.84 15.05 3.07
N PHE A 71 9.71 14.67 2.15
CA PHE A 71 10.72 15.60 1.62
C PHE A 71 10.10 16.72 0.80
N LYS A 72 9.09 16.43 -0.02
CA LYS A 72 8.34 17.45 -0.75
C LYS A 72 7.68 18.45 0.20
N LEU A 73 7.07 17.95 1.28
CA LEU A 73 6.45 18.80 2.30
C LEU A 73 7.48 19.67 3.03
N CYS A 74 8.65 19.11 3.39
CA CYS A 74 9.73 19.86 3.99
C CYS A 74 10.20 21.00 3.09
N GLU A 75 10.32 20.76 1.78
CA GLU A 75 10.67 21.79 0.79
C GLU A 75 9.59 22.89 0.73
N GLU A 76 8.30 22.50 0.62
CA GLU A 76 7.16 23.44 0.57
C GLU A 76 7.06 24.29 1.84
N LEU A 77 7.34 23.70 3.00
CA LEU A 77 7.35 24.39 4.30
C LEU A 77 8.65 25.11 4.63
N ARG A 78 9.68 24.99 3.76
CA ARG A 78 11.05 25.50 3.98
C ARG A 78 11.67 24.96 5.26
N ILE A 79 11.40 23.70 5.58
CA ILE A 79 11.98 22.99 6.72
C ILE A 79 13.31 22.37 6.29
N ILE A 80 14.38 22.75 6.96
CA ILE A 80 15.69 22.10 6.81
C ILE A 80 15.72 20.93 7.80
N VAL A 81 15.69 19.72 7.26
CA VAL A 81 15.75 18.50 8.08
C VAL A 81 17.14 18.41 8.74
N PRO A 82 17.23 18.31 10.08
CA PRO A 82 18.52 18.28 10.78
C PRO A 82 19.37 17.08 10.32
N GLU A 83 20.69 17.33 10.19
CA GLU A 83 21.61 16.23 9.87
C GLU A 83 21.64 15.12 10.92
N THR A 84 21.18 15.39 12.13
CA THR A 84 21.07 14.42 13.23
C THR A 84 19.85 13.53 13.12
N MET A 85 18.88 13.86 12.26
CA MET A 85 17.65 13.07 12.05
C MET A 85 17.98 11.62 11.70
N LYS A 86 17.35 10.70 12.40
CA LYS A 86 17.43 9.25 12.14
C LYS A 86 16.22 8.76 11.37
N TYR A 87 16.41 7.72 10.58
CA TYR A 87 15.39 7.16 9.71
C TYR A 87 15.22 5.67 10.01
N PHE A 88 14.01 5.25 10.32
CA PHE A 88 13.66 3.85 10.54
C PHE A 88 12.71 3.39 9.47
N CYS A 89 13.06 2.34 8.76
CA CYS A 89 12.30 1.80 7.65
C CYS A 89 11.85 0.37 7.94
N ASN A 90 10.70 -0.03 7.41
CA ASN A 90 10.23 -1.41 7.57
C ASN A 90 11.10 -2.41 6.82
N SER A 91 11.75 -2.00 5.70
CA SER A 91 12.55 -2.89 4.86
C SER A 91 13.78 -2.19 4.29
N GLU A 92 14.76 -2.98 3.84
CA GLU A 92 15.95 -2.49 3.16
C GLU A 92 15.60 -1.71 1.89
N ALA A 93 14.62 -2.20 1.10
CA ALA A 93 14.18 -1.53 -0.12
C ALA A 93 13.64 -0.12 0.14
N THR A 94 12.95 0.08 1.26
CA THR A 94 12.47 1.41 1.70
C THR A 94 13.64 2.27 2.18
N ALA A 95 14.59 1.70 2.91
CA ALA A 95 15.78 2.40 3.41
C ALA A 95 16.70 2.85 2.27
N VAL A 96 16.93 1.99 1.28
CA VAL A 96 17.72 2.33 0.08
C VAL A 96 17.05 3.45 -0.72
N TYR A 97 15.71 3.48 -0.77
CA TYR A 97 14.99 4.53 -1.48
C TYR A 97 15.23 5.95 -0.92
N LEU A 98 15.59 6.08 0.36
CA LEU A 98 15.98 7.36 0.95
C LEU A 98 17.15 8.04 0.24
N GLN A 99 17.99 7.28 -0.47
CA GLN A 99 19.12 7.83 -1.25
C GLN A 99 18.66 8.81 -2.35
N LYS A 100 17.41 8.74 -2.75
CA LYS A 100 16.82 9.72 -3.69
C LYS A 100 16.79 11.14 -3.11
N HIS A 101 16.75 11.26 -1.78
CA HIS A 101 16.56 12.53 -1.07
C HIS A 101 17.74 12.92 -0.19
N ILE A 102 18.48 11.93 0.36
CA ILE A 102 19.58 12.15 1.29
C ILE A 102 20.77 11.24 0.99
N VAL A 103 21.95 11.64 1.46
CA VAL A 103 23.14 10.78 1.44
C VAL A 103 22.94 9.63 2.41
N PHE A 104 23.05 8.38 1.92
CA PHE A 104 22.93 7.20 2.75
C PHE A 104 24.06 7.09 3.77
N ARG A 105 23.72 7.07 5.05
CA ARG A 105 24.68 6.92 6.15
C ARG A 105 24.18 5.82 7.09
N LYS A 106 24.92 4.69 7.18
CA LYS A 106 24.58 3.53 8.02
C LYS A 106 24.25 3.87 9.49
N ARG A 107 24.84 4.93 10.04
CA ARG A 107 24.60 5.37 11.42
C ARG A 107 23.28 6.14 11.62
N LYS A 108 22.57 6.49 10.54
CA LYS A 108 21.33 7.27 10.57
C LYS A 108 20.13 6.54 10.00
N ILE A 109 20.36 5.52 9.17
CA ILE A 109 19.32 4.78 8.45
C ILE A 109 19.32 3.34 8.94
N PHE A 110 18.20 2.93 9.48
CA PHE A 110 17.96 1.62 10.08
C PHE A 110 16.76 0.97 9.40
N PHE A 111 16.77 -0.34 9.25
CA PHE A 111 15.64 -1.04 8.61
C PHE A 111 15.41 -2.43 9.20
N GLY A 112 14.15 -2.84 9.17
CA GLY A 112 13.70 -4.15 9.57
C GLY A 112 13.63 -5.13 8.38
N ASN A 113 12.94 -6.23 8.60
CA ASN A 113 12.80 -7.36 7.67
C ASN A 113 11.56 -7.30 6.77
N GLY A 114 10.87 -6.16 6.70
CA GLY A 114 9.63 -5.95 5.94
C GLY A 114 8.37 -6.00 6.79
N THR A 115 8.43 -6.51 8.02
CA THR A 115 7.29 -6.51 8.93
C THR A 115 7.23 -5.24 9.77
N THR A 116 6.04 -4.84 10.18
CA THR A 116 5.84 -3.68 11.05
C THR A 116 6.48 -3.89 12.43
N ALA A 117 6.43 -5.12 12.95
CA ALA A 117 7.01 -5.47 14.24
C ALA A 117 8.54 -5.31 14.25
N SER A 118 9.22 -5.64 13.15
CA SER A 118 10.68 -5.54 13.07
C SER A 118 11.22 -4.12 13.20
N ILE A 119 10.39 -3.09 13.04
CA ILE A 119 10.78 -1.71 13.30
C ILE A 119 11.05 -1.51 14.80
N ILE A 120 10.19 -2.06 15.67
CA ILE A 120 10.36 -2.00 17.12
C ILE A 120 11.65 -2.70 17.54
N ASP A 121 11.93 -3.88 16.97
CA ASP A 121 13.16 -4.63 17.24
C ASP A 121 14.40 -3.85 16.77
N THR A 122 14.31 -3.18 15.64
CA THR A 122 15.39 -2.34 15.08
C THR A 122 15.69 -1.13 15.95
N ILE A 123 14.67 -0.50 16.55
CA ILE A 123 14.83 0.59 17.51
C ILE A 123 15.54 0.05 18.77
N GLY A 124 15.05 -1.05 19.32
CA GLY A 124 15.63 -1.71 20.50
C GLY A 124 15.89 -0.76 21.67
N SER A 125 16.86 -1.13 22.51
CA SER A 125 17.30 -0.29 23.65
C SER A 125 18.18 0.88 23.22
N LYS A 126 18.88 0.76 22.09
CA LYS A 126 19.89 1.73 21.62
C LYS A 126 19.27 3.06 21.18
N HIS A 127 18.04 3.04 20.69
CA HIS A 127 17.35 4.22 20.15
C HIS A 127 16.06 4.57 20.90
N LYS A 128 15.87 4.00 22.10
CA LYS A 128 14.65 4.18 22.92
C LYS A 128 14.37 5.62 23.33
N ASP A 129 15.40 6.45 23.39
CA ASP A 129 15.30 7.84 23.84
C ASP A 129 15.01 8.83 22.71
N GLU A 130 14.97 8.35 21.46
CA GLU A 130 14.56 9.17 20.32
C GLU A 130 13.05 9.54 20.42
N LYS A 131 12.71 10.68 19.82
CA LYS A 131 11.33 11.11 19.63
C LYS A 131 10.93 10.82 18.21
N PHE A 132 10.02 9.86 18.02
CA PHE A 132 9.65 9.31 16.72
C PHE A 132 8.47 10.03 16.09
N LEU A 133 8.58 10.36 14.81
CA LEU A 133 7.45 10.73 13.97
C LEU A 133 7.13 9.57 13.02
N ILE A 134 5.94 9.00 13.12
CA ILE A 134 5.49 7.93 12.23
C ILE A 134 4.81 8.57 11.01
N ALA A 135 5.38 8.36 9.82
CA ALA A 135 4.80 8.83 8.57
C ALA A 135 3.72 7.84 8.09
N ALA A 136 2.47 8.30 8.06
CA ALA A 136 1.29 7.50 7.76
C ALA A 136 0.48 8.05 6.58
N THR A 137 -0.53 7.27 6.15
CA THR A 137 -1.62 7.74 5.30
C THR A 137 -2.73 8.35 6.17
N ALA A 138 -3.51 9.28 5.62
CA ALA A 138 -4.54 10.01 6.37
C ALA A 138 -5.62 9.10 6.97
N ASP A 139 -5.95 8.02 6.27
CA ASP A 139 -6.93 7.02 6.70
C ASP A 139 -6.37 5.96 7.66
N ASN A 140 -5.05 5.94 7.89
CA ASN A 140 -4.37 4.94 8.72
C ASN A 140 -3.36 5.52 9.71
N VAL A 141 -3.53 6.75 10.16
CA VAL A 141 -2.64 7.42 11.14
C VAL A 141 -2.54 6.63 12.45
N LYS A 142 -3.66 6.04 12.91
CA LYS A 142 -3.72 5.17 14.10
C LYS A 142 -3.70 3.68 13.76
N GLY A 143 -3.04 3.32 12.67
CA GLY A 143 -2.94 1.93 12.20
C GLY A 143 -2.05 1.04 13.06
N ASP A 144 -1.66 -0.10 12.50
CA ASP A 144 -0.96 -1.15 13.27
C ASP A 144 0.39 -0.69 13.83
N LEU A 145 1.13 0.13 13.08
CA LEU A 145 2.41 0.68 13.57
C LEU A 145 2.18 1.61 14.77
N HIS A 146 1.19 2.50 14.71
CA HIS A 146 0.81 3.33 15.85
C HIS A 146 0.43 2.49 17.07
N LYS A 147 -0.38 1.45 16.88
CA LYS A 147 -0.78 0.53 17.95
C LYS A 147 0.41 -0.24 18.55
N LEU A 148 1.40 -0.60 17.71
CA LEU A 148 2.62 -1.25 18.19
C LEU A 148 3.45 -0.28 19.05
N PHE A 149 3.65 0.96 18.58
CA PHE A 149 4.36 1.97 19.35
C PHE A 149 3.66 2.30 20.67
N SER A 150 2.32 2.32 20.70
CA SER A 150 1.54 2.55 21.92
C SER A 150 1.74 1.50 23.00
N LYS A 151 2.22 0.30 22.63
CA LYS A 151 2.59 -0.77 23.59
C LYS A 151 4.01 -0.63 24.12
N THR A 152 4.78 0.31 23.62
CA THR A 152 6.16 0.59 24.05
C THR A 152 6.22 1.81 24.97
N LYS A 153 7.41 2.09 25.50
CA LYS A 153 7.69 3.32 26.25
C LYS A 153 8.31 4.42 25.38
N PHE A 154 8.31 4.26 24.05
CA PHE A 154 8.87 5.23 23.12
C PHE A 154 8.03 6.51 23.09
N LYS A 155 8.70 7.65 22.96
CA LYS A 155 8.04 8.93 22.69
C LYS A 155 7.75 9.02 21.20
N PHE A 156 6.49 9.10 20.80
CA PHE A 156 6.13 9.13 19.38
C PHE A 156 4.85 9.91 19.10
N GLU A 157 4.74 10.35 17.90
CA GLU A 157 3.48 10.82 17.29
C GLU A 157 3.34 10.24 15.89
N SER A 158 2.12 10.19 15.37
CA SER A 158 1.84 9.76 14.00
C SER A 158 1.21 10.90 13.23
N ALA A 159 1.70 11.15 12.02
CA ALA A 159 1.18 12.17 11.13
C ALA A 159 0.87 11.59 9.75
N ALA A 160 -0.19 12.10 9.14
CA ALA A 160 -0.47 11.86 7.72
C ALA A 160 0.48 12.71 6.86
N PHE A 161 1.11 12.07 5.88
CA PHE A 161 1.89 12.72 4.83
C PHE A 161 1.29 12.52 3.45
N VAL A 162 0.45 11.49 3.31
CA VAL A 162 -0.26 11.16 2.08
C VAL A 162 -1.72 10.86 2.40
N LYS A 163 -2.57 11.00 1.39
CA LYS A 163 -4.00 10.62 1.43
C LYS A 163 -4.35 9.72 0.27
N THR A 164 -5.31 8.84 0.49
CA THR A 164 -5.89 8.00 -0.54
C THR A 164 -7.00 8.78 -1.23
N ILE A 165 -6.94 8.85 -2.56
CA ILE A 165 -7.99 9.42 -3.40
C ILE A 165 -8.58 8.28 -4.21
N TYR A 166 -9.86 7.97 -3.96
CA TYR A 166 -10.57 6.94 -4.70
C TYR A 166 -10.92 7.41 -6.10
N SER A 167 -10.80 6.51 -7.06
CA SER A 167 -11.16 6.77 -8.45
C SER A 167 -12.67 6.80 -8.61
N ASP A 168 -13.17 7.57 -9.55
CA ASP A 168 -14.56 7.49 -9.96
C ASP A 168 -14.76 6.27 -10.87
N LEU A 169 -15.53 5.30 -10.40
CA LEU A 169 -15.83 4.04 -11.10
C LEU A 169 -17.28 4.00 -11.61
N LYS A 170 -18.07 5.05 -11.42
CA LYS A 170 -19.52 5.02 -11.67
C LYS A 170 -19.90 4.68 -13.11
N GLU A 171 -19.05 5.06 -14.08
CA GLU A 171 -19.27 4.74 -15.50
C GLU A 171 -18.71 3.36 -15.88
N MET A 172 -18.07 2.66 -14.94
CA MET A 172 -17.50 1.34 -15.21
C MET A 172 -18.61 0.27 -15.20
N ASP A 173 -18.76 -0.42 -16.30
CA ASP A 173 -19.63 -1.58 -16.39
C ASP A 173 -18.90 -2.83 -15.89
N LEU A 174 -19.11 -3.17 -14.61
CA LEU A 174 -18.51 -4.33 -13.98
C LEU A 174 -19.04 -5.66 -14.53
N SER A 175 -20.22 -5.67 -15.19
CA SER A 175 -20.84 -6.90 -15.72
C SER A 175 -20.07 -7.52 -16.88
N LYS A 176 -19.21 -6.74 -17.54
CA LYS A 176 -18.35 -7.27 -18.62
C LYS A 176 -17.24 -8.19 -18.10
N TYR A 177 -16.89 -8.11 -16.81
CA TYR A 177 -15.77 -8.85 -16.24
C TYR A 177 -16.23 -10.11 -15.53
N GLN A 178 -15.50 -11.19 -15.71
CA GLN A 178 -15.71 -12.43 -14.98
C GLN A 178 -14.81 -12.53 -13.76
N VAL A 179 -13.68 -11.80 -13.77
CA VAL A 179 -12.75 -11.75 -12.65
C VAL A 179 -12.36 -10.30 -12.37
N ALA A 180 -12.38 -9.89 -11.11
CA ALA A 180 -11.78 -8.64 -10.62
C ALA A 180 -10.65 -8.94 -9.64
N VAL A 181 -9.51 -8.26 -9.80
CA VAL A 181 -8.30 -8.48 -9.00
C VAL A 181 -8.05 -7.29 -8.08
N PHE A 182 -7.97 -7.54 -6.77
CA PHE A 182 -7.70 -6.55 -5.73
C PHE A 182 -6.38 -6.81 -5.02
N TYR A 183 -5.62 -5.75 -4.78
CA TYR A 183 -4.30 -5.81 -4.14
C TYR A 183 -4.28 -5.23 -2.73
N SER A 184 -5.29 -4.46 -2.37
CA SER A 184 -5.33 -3.77 -1.09
C SER A 184 -6.75 -3.59 -0.56
N PRO A 185 -6.91 -3.32 0.74
CA PRO A 185 -8.20 -2.91 1.30
C PRO A 185 -8.80 -1.65 0.64
N SER A 186 -7.96 -0.76 0.13
CA SER A 186 -8.40 0.47 -0.54
C SER A 186 -9.10 0.19 -1.87
N ASP A 187 -8.76 -0.91 -2.58
CA ASP A 187 -9.47 -1.32 -3.79
C ASP A 187 -10.92 -1.69 -3.47
N VAL A 188 -11.10 -2.51 -2.42
CA VAL A 188 -12.44 -2.93 -1.96
C VAL A 188 -13.26 -1.73 -1.49
N LYS A 189 -12.62 -0.83 -0.74
CA LYS A 189 -13.28 0.38 -0.27
C LYS A 189 -13.69 1.28 -1.42
N SER A 190 -12.83 1.48 -2.42
CA SER A 190 -13.16 2.23 -3.64
C SER A 190 -14.34 1.62 -4.39
N LEU A 191 -14.37 0.29 -4.53
CA LEU A 191 -15.50 -0.42 -5.14
C LEU A 191 -16.81 -0.11 -4.42
N LEU A 192 -16.84 -0.26 -3.10
CA LEU A 192 -18.06 -0.09 -2.31
C LEU A 192 -18.51 1.37 -2.18
N GLU A 193 -17.58 2.34 -2.21
CA GLU A 193 -17.94 3.76 -2.25
C GLU A 193 -18.57 4.15 -3.58
N ASN A 194 -18.12 3.58 -4.69
CA ASN A 194 -18.70 3.83 -6.01
C ASN A 194 -19.99 3.04 -6.27
N PHE A 195 -20.09 1.84 -5.71
CA PHE A 195 -21.22 0.92 -5.86
C PHE A 195 -21.71 0.46 -4.47
N PRO A 196 -22.48 1.29 -3.73
CA PRO A 196 -22.94 0.96 -2.37
C PRO A 196 -23.78 -0.32 -2.30
N ASP A 197 -24.55 -0.59 -3.34
CA ASP A 197 -25.42 -1.78 -3.47
C ASP A 197 -24.74 -2.93 -4.23
N PHE A 198 -23.42 -2.92 -4.32
CA PHE A 198 -22.67 -3.93 -5.07
C PHE A 198 -22.98 -5.34 -4.57
N LYS A 199 -23.34 -6.21 -5.52
CA LYS A 199 -23.50 -7.64 -5.31
C LYS A 199 -22.54 -8.37 -6.21
N GLN A 200 -21.77 -9.28 -5.64
CA GLN A 200 -20.74 -10.01 -6.37
C GLN A 200 -21.32 -10.86 -7.50
N ASN A 201 -22.53 -11.43 -7.31
CA ASN A 201 -23.18 -12.34 -8.27
C ASN A 201 -22.18 -13.40 -8.77
N GLU A 202 -21.97 -13.44 -10.10
CA GLU A 202 -21.03 -14.37 -10.74
C GLU A 202 -19.62 -13.81 -10.93
N LEU A 203 -19.35 -12.55 -10.51
CA LEU A 203 -18.02 -11.96 -10.57
C LEU A 203 -17.09 -12.66 -9.58
N GLN A 204 -16.06 -13.31 -10.08
CA GLN A 204 -15.04 -13.93 -9.23
C GLN A 204 -14.06 -12.85 -8.75
N ILE A 205 -13.70 -12.91 -7.47
CA ILE A 205 -12.75 -11.97 -6.86
C ILE A 205 -11.42 -12.65 -6.59
N ALA A 206 -10.38 -12.12 -7.20
CA ALA A 206 -9.00 -12.50 -6.96
C ALA A 206 -8.32 -11.49 -6.03
N THR A 207 -7.55 -11.97 -5.06
CA THR A 207 -6.84 -11.11 -4.12
C THR A 207 -5.35 -11.42 -4.06
N PHE A 208 -4.53 -10.37 -3.93
CA PHE A 208 -3.11 -10.50 -3.64
C PHE A 208 -2.80 -10.06 -2.22
N GLY A 209 -2.43 -11.03 -1.38
CA GLY A 209 -2.08 -10.81 0.02
C GLY A 209 -3.26 -10.88 1.00
N PRO A 210 -2.97 -11.16 2.27
CA PRO A 210 -3.99 -11.43 3.29
C PRO A 210 -4.82 -10.18 3.65
N ALA A 211 -4.28 -8.99 3.50
CA ALA A 211 -4.99 -7.76 3.81
C ALA A 211 -6.15 -7.50 2.83
N ALA A 212 -5.93 -7.71 1.53
CA ALA A 212 -6.96 -7.61 0.50
C ALA A 212 -8.04 -8.68 0.72
N ALA A 213 -7.63 -9.94 0.94
CA ALA A 213 -8.57 -11.04 1.20
C ALA A 213 -9.45 -10.77 2.43
N LYS A 214 -8.85 -10.28 3.53
CA LYS A 214 -9.60 -9.90 4.73
C LYS A 214 -10.59 -8.76 4.47
N ALA A 215 -10.22 -7.79 3.65
CA ALA A 215 -11.11 -6.67 3.29
C ALA A 215 -12.31 -7.14 2.47
N VAL A 216 -12.10 -8.03 1.49
CA VAL A 216 -13.16 -8.65 0.69
C VAL A 216 -14.13 -9.43 1.59
N ALA A 217 -13.60 -10.31 2.45
CA ALA A 217 -14.42 -11.08 3.39
C ALA A 217 -15.16 -10.19 4.39
N GLY A 218 -14.50 -9.13 4.90
CA GLY A 218 -15.11 -8.14 5.80
C GLY A 218 -16.22 -7.32 5.16
N ALA A 219 -16.25 -7.23 3.84
CA ALA A 219 -17.32 -6.62 3.05
C ALA A 219 -18.48 -7.59 2.73
N GLY A 220 -18.42 -8.84 3.25
CA GLY A 220 -19.42 -9.86 2.95
C GLY A 220 -19.30 -10.47 1.55
N LEU A 221 -18.16 -10.31 0.90
CA LEU A 221 -17.87 -10.83 -0.43
C LEU A 221 -17.00 -12.10 -0.33
N ASN A 222 -17.06 -12.94 -1.36
CA ASN A 222 -16.29 -14.16 -1.45
C ASN A 222 -14.95 -13.91 -2.14
N VAL A 223 -13.89 -14.56 -1.68
CA VAL A 223 -12.59 -14.61 -2.35
C VAL A 223 -12.48 -15.93 -3.10
N ASP A 224 -12.44 -15.88 -4.43
CA ASP A 224 -12.42 -17.08 -5.28
C ASP A 224 -10.99 -17.49 -5.61
N ILE A 225 -10.07 -16.52 -5.75
CA ILE A 225 -8.69 -16.74 -6.13
C ILE A 225 -7.78 -15.98 -5.15
N THR A 226 -6.80 -16.68 -4.56
CA THR A 226 -5.83 -16.08 -3.65
C THR A 226 -4.39 -16.23 -4.14
N ALA A 227 -3.59 -15.19 -3.94
CA ALA A 227 -2.14 -15.20 -4.10
C ALA A 227 -1.53 -14.28 -3.00
N PRO A 228 -0.26 -14.51 -2.58
CA PRO A 228 0.60 -15.64 -2.97
C PRO A 228 0.23 -16.93 -2.26
N THR A 229 0.40 -18.04 -2.97
CA THR A 229 0.38 -19.40 -2.40
C THR A 229 1.65 -20.14 -2.84
N PRO A 230 2.01 -21.30 -2.25
CA PRO A 230 3.17 -22.07 -2.72
C PRO A 230 3.13 -22.40 -4.21
N GLU A 231 1.94 -22.71 -4.76
CA GLU A 231 1.75 -23.05 -6.16
C GLU A 231 1.61 -21.79 -7.05
N ALA A 232 1.18 -20.69 -6.47
CA ALA A 232 0.91 -19.43 -7.18
C ALA A 232 1.55 -18.23 -6.45
N PRO A 233 2.87 -18.00 -6.56
CA PRO A 233 3.56 -16.91 -5.87
C PRO A 233 3.19 -15.52 -6.41
N SER A 234 2.50 -15.44 -7.54
CA SER A 234 2.00 -14.19 -8.14
C SER A 234 0.54 -14.31 -8.55
N ILE A 235 -0.14 -13.17 -8.66
CA ILE A 235 -1.53 -13.14 -9.10
C ILE A 235 -1.68 -13.65 -10.55
N ALA A 236 -0.72 -13.34 -11.42
CA ALA A 236 -0.73 -13.85 -12.79
C ALA A 236 -0.67 -15.38 -12.84
N LYS A 237 0.15 -16.00 -11.96
CA LYS A 237 0.20 -17.46 -11.84
C LYS A 237 -1.09 -18.03 -11.26
N ALA A 238 -1.68 -17.38 -10.27
CA ALA A 238 -2.97 -17.81 -9.69
C ALA A 238 -4.09 -17.78 -10.73
N LEU A 239 -4.19 -16.70 -11.49
CA LEU A 239 -5.15 -16.57 -12.61
C LEU A 239 -4.92 -17.65 -13.66
N MET A 240 -3.67 -17.92 -14.04
CA MET A 240 -3.34 -18.96 -15.01
C MET A 240 -3.81 -20.35 -14.55
N LEU A 241 -3.55 -20.71 -13.30
CA LEU A 241 -3.98 -22.00 -12.74
C LEU A 241 -5.51 -22.10 -12.65
N HIS A 242 -6.17 -20.98 -12.34
CA HIS A 242 -7.62 -20.93 -12.26
C HIS A 242 -8.26 -21.10 -13.66
N LEU A 243 -7.78 -20.38 -14.67
CA LEU A 243 -8.24 -20.52 -16.06
C LEU A 243 -8.05 -21.93 -16.62
N GLN A 244 -6.97 -22.61 -16.24
CA GLN A 244 -6.74 -24.01 -16.66
C GLN A 244 -7.74 -25.00 -16.05
N LYS A 245 -8.37 -24.65 -14.93
CA LYS A 245 -9.42 -25.48 -14.28
C LYS A 245 -10.79 -25.18 -14.86
N GLU A 246 -11.12 -23.89 -15.06
CA GLU A 246 -12.44 -23.46 -15.52
C GLU A 246 -12.68 -23.71 -17.02
N ASN A 247 -11.63 -23.70 -17.83
CA ASN A 247 -11.73 -23.85 -19.28
C ASN A 247 -11.48 -25.31 -19.74
N LYS A 248 -11.46 -26.27 -18.82
CA LYS A 248 -11.51 -27.71 -19.10
C LYS A 248 -12.96 -28.16 -19.27
#